data_20b2e8a8fb1f843ff96c2fa3ae2ab71c
#
_entry.id   20b2e8a8fb1f843ff96c2fa3ae2ab71c
#
_cell.length_a   1.000
_cell.length_b   1.000
_cell.length_c   1.000
_cell.angle_alpha   90.00
_cell.angle_beta   90.00
_cell.angle_gamma   90.00
#
_symmetry.space_group_name_H-M   'P 1'
#
loop_
_entity.id
_entity.type
_entity.pdbx_description
1 polymer ?
#
loop_
_entity_poly.entity_id
_entity_poly.type
_entity_poly.pdbx_seq_one_letter_code
_entity_poly.pdbx_strand_id
1 'polypeptide(L)'
;MKIGIIIEREYLTRVKKRSFLLITFLAPLFFAALMFLPALLMENSDKFDQKRTIAVRDESTMFVGKFESTDFNTFIYIDNDLDEAKTMVKEGVYDGVLYIPGTMLTVPTNAEIYSIKQIPMSVTSHIRSSMKNVVEHQKLLASGIDPDIVKASATTINVQSIRMSDTDDQEKKSFGEFEFLLGMALCLVIYFVILLFGQSVMRGVIEEKTNRIIEVIISSVKPFELMMGKIIGIALVGLTQFLLWAIMTIIISSVAATFLPTQDIVSTGTVMSEQIAEMAEASNTNEGLQEVFEVINSINFKDILWCFLLYFIGGYFLYSAMFAAIGAAVDNETDTQQFATPITLLLIIPMICSGLIANAPDSSLSLWMSMIPFTSPAAMMLRIPYGVPIWQIVVSLSILFITFIIFTWLAAKVYRTGILMYGKKVSWKEIFKWIKY
;
A
#
# COMPACT_ATOMS: atom_id res chain seq x y z
N MET A 1 -22.87 25.91 23.40
CA MET A 1 -22.35 25.50 24.73
C MET A 1 -22.48 23.99 24.98
N LYS A 2 -23.61 23.33 24.65
CA LYS A 2 -23.80 21.88 24.92
C LYS A 2 -22.94 20.98 24.04
N ILE A 3 -22.72 21.34 22.76
CA ILE A 3 -21.86 20.58 21.82
C ILE A 3 -20.43 20.50 22.36
N GLY A 4 -19.85 21.58 22.88
CA GLY A 4 -18.48 21.59 23.41
C GLY A 4 -18.25 20.57 24.53
N ILE A 5 -19.21 20.42 25.44
CA ILE A 5 -19.14 19.43 26.53
C ILE A 5 -19.15 17.99 25.97
N ILE A 6 -19.95 17.75 24.93
CA ILE A 6 -20.03 16.44 24.30
C ILE A 6 -18.71 16.14 23.60
N ILE A 7 -18.13 17.09 22.86
CA ILE A 7 -16.83 16.96 22.20
C ILE A 7 -15.74 16.63 23.21
N GLU A 8 -15.66 17.40 24.31
CA GLU A 8 -14.67 17.18 25.36
C GLU A 8 -14.81 15.80 26.00
N ARG A 9 -16.03 15.38 26.33
CA ARG A 9 -16.30 14.04 26.84
C ARG A 9 -15.86 12.94 25.88
N GLU A 10 -16.26 13.01 24.60
CA GLU A 10 -15.93 12.01 23.59
C GLU A 10 -14.42 11.94 23.35
N TYR A 11 -13.75 13.08 23.32
CA TYR A 11 -12.30 13.18 23.17
C TYR A 11 -11.56 12.59 24.35
N LEU A 12 -11.82 13.08 25.58
CA LEU A 12 -11.09 12.68 26.77
C LEU A 12 -11.32 11.21 27.13
N THR A 13 -12.54 10.70 26.96
CA THR A 13 -12.85 9.29 27.25
C THR A 13 -12.10 8.33 26.33
N ARG A 14 -11.78 8.73 25.11
CA ARG A 14 -11.06 7.89 24.15
C ARG A 14 -9.56 8.03 24.29
N VAL A 15 -9.03 9.25 24.36
CA VAL A 15 -7.59 9.52 24.45
C VAL A 15 -6.99 8.98 25.76
N LYS A 16 -7.74 9.00 26.86
CA LYS A 16 -7.30 8.47 28.15
C LYS A 16 -7.40 6.95 28.27
N LYS A 17 -8.01 6.24 27.31
CA LYS A 17 -8.06 4.78 27.32
C LYS A 17 -6.66 4.19 27.14
N ARG A 18 -6.29 3.22 27.98
CA ARG A 18 -5.01 2.51 27.87
C ARG A 18 -4.81 1.86 26.50
N SER A 19 -5.90 1.32 25.91
CA SER A 19 -5.86 0.74 24.57
C SER A 19 -5.52 1.76 23.48
N PHE A 20 -6.01 3.00 23.60
CA PHE A 20 -5.66 4.07 22.66
C PHE A 20 -4.17 4.40 22.74
N LEU A 21 -3.64 4.59 23.94
CA LEU A 21 -2.22 4.89 24.14
C LEU A 21 -1.34 3.74 23.63
N LEU A 22 -1.68 2.49 23.97
CA LEU A 22 -0.95 1.31 23.49
C LEU A 22 -0.93 1.25 21.97
N ILE A 23 -2.08 1.35 21.30
CA ILE A 23 -2.15 1.28 19.83
C ILE A 23 -1.41 2.47 19.20
N THR A 24 -1.56 3.67 19.73
CA THR A 24 -0.94 4.88 19.19
C THR A 24 0.59 4.81 19.21
N PHE A 25 1.19 4.25 20.27
CA PHE A 25 2.65 4.13 20.38
C PHE A 25 3.16 2.83 19.76
N LEU A 26 2.41 1.72 19.89
CA LEU A 26 2.86 0.42 19.41
C LEU A 26 2.77 0.29 17.87
N ALA A 27 1.77 0.91 17.24
CA ALA A 27 1.60 0.76 15.80
C ALA A 27 2.78 1.31 14.99
N PRO A 28 3.30 2.53 15.19
CA PRO A 28 4.49 3.00 14.46
C PRO A 28 5.73 2.14 14.72
N LEU A 29 5.92 1.68 15.97
CA LEU A 29 7.04 0.78 16.32
C LEU A 29 6.90 -0.58 15.63
N PHE A 30 5.69 -1.12 15.57
CA PHE A 30 5.42 -2.39 14.88
C PHE A 30 5.65 -2.27 13.38
N PHE A 31 5.19 -1.18 12.74
CA PHE A 31 5.45 -0.91 11.33
C PHE A 31 6.94 -0.71 11.06
N ALA A 32 7.65 0.03 11.91
CA ALA A 32 9.09 0.16 11.82
C ALA A 32 9.78 -1.20 11.95
N ALA A 33 9.41 -2.01 12.95
CA ALA A 33 9.97 -3.36 13.12
C ALA A 33 9.70 -4.25 11.90
N LEU A 34 8.48 -4.22 11.33
CA LEU A 34 8.16 -4.94 10.09
C LEU A 34 8.99 -4.46 8.90
N MET A 35 9.29 -3.18 8.82
CA MET A 35 10.10 -2.61 7.75
C MET A 35 11.58 -3.01 7.89
N PHE A 36 12.11 -3.03 9.10
CA PHE A 36 13.52 -3.38 9.36
C PHE A 36 13.76 -4.89 9.47
N LEU A 37 12.74 -5.69 9.80
CA LEU A 37 12.86 -7.14 9.99
C LEU A 37 13.41 -7.87 8.74
N PRO A 38 12.95 -7.60 7.50
CA PRO A 38 13.52 -8.24 6.31
C PRO A 38 15.00 -7.95 6.13
N ALA A 39 15.44 -6.70 6.36
CA ALA A 39 16.85 -6.34 6.25
C ALA A 39 17.71 -7.08 7.27
N LEU A 40 17.27 -7.14 8.52
CA LEU A 40 17.95 -7.91 9.57
C LEU A 40 17.98 -9.42 9.28
N LEU A 41 16.93 -9.96 8.65
CA LEU A 41 16.91 -11.36 8.22
C LEU A 41 17.83 -11.60 7.02
N MET A 42 17.92 -10.64 6.08
CA MET A 42 18.84 -10.73 4.93
C MET A 42 20.30 -10.65 5.38
N GLU A 43 20.66 -9.75 6.29
CA GLU A 43 22.02 -9.69 6.86
C GLU A 43 22.42 -10.99 7.58
N ASN A 44 21.45 -11.70 8.13
CA ASN A 44 21.68 -12.99 8.77
C ASN A 44 21.24 -14.19 7.91
N SER A 45 20.96 -13.98 6.61
CA SER A 45 20.50 -15.05 5.69
C SER A 45 21.48 -16.21 5.64
N ASP A 46 22.78 -15.92 5.75
CA ASP A 46 23.87 -16.90 5.79
C ASP A 46 23.73 -17.94 6.92
N LYS A 47 23.03 -17.56 8.01
CA LYS A 47 22.77 -18.47 9.15
C LYS A 47 21.52 -19.34 8.95
N PHE A 48 20.61 -18.93 8.06
CA PHE A 48 19.33 -19.59 7.82
C PHE A 48 19.29 -20.39 6.52
N ASP A 49 20.21 -20.09 5.56
CA ASP A 49 20.24 -20.80 4.30
C ASP A 49 20.93 -22.15 4.46
N GLN A 50 20.25 -23.20 4.02
CA GLN A 50 20.80 -24.55 4.01
C GLN A 50 21.66 -24.70 2.76
N LYS A 51 22.90 -25.21 2.94
CA LYS A 51 23.75 -25.61 1.83
C LYS A 51 23.05 -26.69 1.02
N ARG A 52 22.93 -26.48 -0.28
CA ARG A 52 22.28 -27.41 -1.20
C ARG A 52 23.25 -27.89 -2.24
N THR A 53 23.18 -29.16 -2.53
CA THR A 53 23.95 -29.77 -3.60
C THR A 53 23.01 -30.16 -4.74
N ILE A 54 23.20 -29.53 -5.89
CA ILE A 54 22.39 -29.77 -7.08
C ILE A 54 23.25 -30.51 -8.09
N ALA A 55 22.87 -31.72 -8.43
CA ALA A 55 23.51 -32.46 -9.49
C ALA A 55 23.06 -31.92 -10.86
N VAL A 56 23.98 -31.75 -11.80
CA VAL A 56 23.71 -31.26 -13.13
C VAL A 56 23.97 -32.36 -14.13
N ARG A 57 22.95 -32.83 -14.84
CA ARG A 57 23.02 -33.72 -15.96
C ARG A 57 22.79 -32.91 -17.26
N ASP A 58 23.86 -32.57 -17.93
CA ASP A 58 23.83 -31.82 -19.19
C ASP A 58 24.17 -32.73 -20.36
N GLU A 59 23.15 -33.18 -21.08
CA GLU A 59 23.35 -33.98 -22.29
C GLU A 59 23.78 -33.14 -23.49
N SER A 60 23.55 -31.82 -23.43
CA SER A 60 23.97 -30.91 -24.51
C SER A 60 25.45 -30.55 -24.46
N THR A 61 26.12 -30.80 -23.35
CA THR A 61 27.50 -30.41 -23.03
C THR A 61 27.80 -28.90 -23.14
N MET A 62 26.79 -28.08 -23.39
CA MET A 62 26.94 -26.64 -23.60
C MET A 62 27.10 -25.86 -22.28
N PHE A 63 26.58 -26.42 -21.19
CA PHE A 63 26.51 -25.75 -19.91
C PHE A 63 27.53 -26.28 -18.90
N VAL A 64 28.41 -27.19 -19.30
CA VAL A 64 29.44 -27.74 -18.41
C VAL A 64 30.34 -26.62 -17.89
N GLY A 65 30.44 -26.51 -16.57
CA GLY A 65 31.23 -25.47 -15.90
C GLY A 65 30.65 -24.03 -15.97
N LYS A 66 29.39 -23.87 -16.41
CA LYS A 66 28.76 -22.55 -16.59
C LYS A 66 27.87 -22.15 -15.41
N PHE A 67 27.53 -23.09 -14.54
CA PHE A 67 26.84 -22.78 -13.29
C PHE A 67 27.85 -22.52 -12.18
N GLU A 68 27.97 -21.27 -11.78
CA GLU A 68 28.85 -20.89 -10.67
C GLU A 68 28.24 -21.35 -9.35
N SER A 69 29.04 -22.05 -8.54
CA SER A 69 28.66 -22.43 -7.19
C SER A 69 28.72 -21.20 -6.29
N THR A 70 27.71 -20.99 -5.50
CA THR A 70 27.64 -19.96 -4.44
C THR A 70 27.92 -20.60 -3.09
N ASP A 71 28.06 -19.80 -2.03
CA ASP A 71 28.30 -20.32 -0.66
C ASP A 71 27.21 -21.29 -0.19
N PHE A 72 26.01 -21.20 -0.77
CA PHE A 72 24.83 -21.99 -0.39
C PHE A 72 24.42 -23.04 -1.43
N ASN A 73 24.79 -22.87 -2.69
CA ASN A 73 24.40 -23.78 -3.76
C ASN A 73 25.63 -24.29 -4.50
N THR A 74 25.88 -25.60 -4.37
CA THR A 74 26.97 -26.29 -5.06
C THR A 74 26.41 -27.05 -6.25
N PHE A 75 26.94 -26.81 -7.45
CA PHE A 75 26.57 -27.52 -8.66
C PHE A 75 27.61 -28.60 -8.98
N ILE A 76 27.16 -29.86 -9.00
CA ILE A 76 28.04 -31.01 -9.28
C ILE A 76 27.59 -31.63 -10.60
N TYR A 77 28.48 -31.67 -11.59
CA TYR A 77 28.20 -32.30 -12.88
C TYR A 77 28.33 -33.83 -12.76
N ILE A 78 27.32 -34.52 -13.23
CA ILE A 78 27.25 -35.98 -13.17
C ILE A 78 27.01 -36.57 -14.57
N ASP A 79 27.60 -37.75 -14.82
CA ASP A 79 27.41 -38.50 -16.05
C ASP A 79 26.43 -39.67 -15.93
N ASN A 80 25.89 -39.87 -14.71
CA ASN A 80 24.90 -40.91 -14.42
C ASN A 80 23.64 -40.74 -15.27
N ASP A 81 22.94 -41.83 -15.50
CA ASP A 81 21.62 -41.76 -16.12
C ASP A 81 20.61 -40.99 -15.27
N LEU A 82 19.62 -40.36 -15.93
CA LEU A 82 18.62 -39.50 -15.24
C LEU A 82 17.87 -40.26 -14.14
N ASP A 83 17.56 -41.56 -14.36
CA ASP A 83 16.82 -42.33 -13.36
C ASP A 83 17.69 -42.72 -12.15
N GLU A 84 18.98 -42.94 -12.36
CA GLU A 84 19.93 -43.08 -11.24
C GLU A 84 20.08 -41.78 -10.46
N ALA A 85 20.20 -40.67 -11.15
CA ALA A 85 20.30 -39.36 -10.54
C ALA A 85 19.03 -39.02 -9.68
N LYS A 86 17.84 -39.36 -10.19
CA LYS A 86 16.59 -39.25 -9.42
C LYS A 86 16.56 -40.15 -8.18
N THR A 87 17.16 -41.31 -8.29
CA THR A 87 17.27 -42.26 -7.13
C THR A 87 18.19 -41.68 -6.07
N MET A 88 19.31 -41.09 -6.45
CA MET A 88 20.23 -40.41 -5.55
C MET A 88 19.61 -39.22 -4.82
N VAL A 89 18.67 -38.50 -5.49
CA VAL A 89 17.86 -37.44 -4.84
C VAL A 89 16.91 -38.07 -3.79
N LYS A 90 16.29 -39.23 -4.08
CA LYS A 90 15.42 -39.92 -3.13
C LYS A 90 16.19 -40.46 -1.93
N GLU A 91 17.43 -40.86 -2.11
CA GLU A 91 18.34 -41.31 -1.07
C GLU A 91 18.96 -40.14 -0.28
N GLY A 92 18.76 -38.90 -0.72
CA GLY A 92 19.25 -37.71 -0.01
C GLY A 92 20.73 -37.39 -0.28
N VAL A 93 21.33 -37.97 -1.32
CA VAL A 93 22.72 -37.68 -1.74
C VAL A 93 22.78 -36.26 -2.35
N TYR A 94 21.76 -35.89 -3.14
CA TYR A 94 21.59 -34.59 -3.74
C TYR A 94 20.25 -33.99 -3.33
N ASP A 95 20.18 -32.67 -3.19
CA ASP A 95 18.93 -31.95 -2.94
C ASP A 95 18.05 -31.80 -4.19
N GLY A 96 18.66 -31.88 -5.36
CA GLY A 96 17.97 -31.87 -6.65
C GLY A 96 18.89 -32.25 -7.81
N VAL A 97 18.28 -32.58 -8.94
CA VAL A 97 18.97 -32.83 -10.22
C VAL A 97 18.43 -31.87 -11.26
N LEU A 98 19.31 -31.08 -11.84
CA LEU A 98 19.06 -30.27 -13.03
C LEU A 98 19.34 -31.13 -14.26
N TYR A 99 18.30 -31.41 -15.03
CA TYR A 99 18.41 -32.14 -16.29
C TYR A 99 18.27 -31.17 -17.49
N ILE A 100 19.25 -31.20 -18.35
CA ILE A 100 19.28 -30.42 -19.60
C ILE A 100 19.34 -31.40 -20.76
N PRO A 101 18.25 -31.56 -21.55
CA PRO A 101 18.18 -32.54 -22.60
C PRO A 101 19.12 -32.18 -23.79
N GLY A 102 19.77 -33.19 -24.33
CA GLY A 102 20.57 -33.05 -25.54
C GLY A 102 19.68 -32.98 -26.78
N THR A 103 19.58 -31.81 -27.39
CA THR A 103 18.86 -31.64 -28.65
C THR A 103 19.88 -31.57 -29.82
N MET A 104 19.82 -32.52 -30.72
CA MET A 104 20.80 -32.62 -31.82
C MET A 104 20.79 -31.47 -32.84
N LEU A 105 19.76 -30.64 -32.88
CA LEU A 105 19.57 -29.61 -33.93
C LEU A 105 19.25 -28.19 -33.43
N THR A 106 19.00 -28.01 -32.14
CA THR A 106 18.63 -26.70 -31.57
C THR A 106 19.26 -26.49 -30.22
N VAL A 107 19.57 -25.24 -29.91
CA VAL A 107 20.06 -24.86 -28.56
C VAL A 107 19.01 -25.21 -27.52
N PRO A 108 19.36 -25.92 -26.40
CA PRO A 108 18.41 -26.28 -25.38
C PRO A 108 17.81 -25.02 -24.76
N THR A 109 16.48 -24.89 -24.86
CA THR A 109 15.71 -23.78 -24.24
C THR A 109 14.97 -24.22 -23.02
N ASN A 110 14.91 -25.52 -22.75
CA ASN A 110 14.21 -26.12 -21.62
C ASN A 110 15.19 -26.86 -20.72
N ALA A 111 15.01 -26.75 -19.43
CA ALA A 111 15.67 -27.54 -18.41
C ALA A 111 14.66 -27.92 -17.34
N GLU A 112 14.82 -29.09 -16.74
CA GLU A 112 13.94 -29.61 -15.71
C GLU A 112 14.71 -29.83 -14.43
N ILE A 113 14.14 -29.41 -13.30
CA ILE A 113 14.71 -29.70 -11.97
C ILE A 113 13.84 -30.72 -11.26
N TYR A 114 14.46 -31.85 -10.89
CA TYR A 114 13.84 -32.89 -10.09
C TYR A 114 14.33 -32.79 -8.66
N SER A 115 13.42 -32.63 -7.69
CA SER A 115 13.75 -32.53 -6.27
C SER A 115 12.59 -33.06 -5.42
N ILE A 116 12.89 -33.50 -4.20
CA ILE A 116 11.85 -33.92 -3.24
C ILE A 116 11.26 -32.68 -2.54
N LYS A 117 12.12 -31.72 -2.20
CA LYS A 117 11.72 -30.45 -1.57
C LYS A 117 11.62 -29.37 -2.64
N GLN A 118 10.76 -28.39 -2.44
CA GLN A 118 10.66 -27.25 -3.34
C GLN A 118 12.01 -26.51 -3.41
N ILE A 119 12.49 -26.32 -4.64
CA ILE A 119 13.71 -25.53 -4.91
C ILE A 119 13.33 -24.03 -4.80
N PRO A 120 14.12 -23.23 -4.07
CA PRO A 120 13.89 -21.80 -3.97
C PRO A 120 13.90 -21.10 -5.33
N MET A 121 13.11 -20.02 -5.42
CA MET A 121 13.01 -19.24 -6.64
C MET A 121 14.35 -18.58 -7.02
N SER A 122 15.18 -18.22 -6.04
CA SER A 122 16.54 -17.70 -6.26
C SER A 122 17.43 -18.67 -7.05
N VAL A 123 17.38 -19.96 -6.72
CA VAL A 123 18.16 -20.99 -7.42
C VAL A 123 17.67 -21.18 -8.85
N THR A 124 16.35 -21.26 -9.05
CA THR A 124 15.78 -21.41 -10.40
C THR A 124 16.01 -20.17 -11.26
N SER A 125 16.00 -18.97 -10.66
CA SER A 125 16.34 -17.72 -11.33
C SER A 125 17.81 -17.68 -11.74
N HIS A 126 18.72 -18.07 -10.85
CA HIS A 126 20.16 -18.17 -11.13
C HIS A 126 20.43 -19.13 -12.29
N ILE A 127 19.85 -20.34 -12.27
CA ILE A 127 19.98 -21.32 -13.35
C ILE A 127 19.43 -20.73 -14.66
N ARG A 128 18.25 -20.11 -14.65
CA ARG A 128 17.64 -19.49 -15.84
C ARG A 128 18.53 -18.41 -16.43
N SER A 129 19.04 -17.51 -15.59
CA SER A 129 19.94 -16.42 -16.02
C SER A 129 21.23 -16.95 -16.62
N SER A 130 21.87 -17.94 -15.96
CA SER A 130 23.09 -18.57 -16.46
C SER A 130 22.86 -19.28 -17.81
N MET A 131 21.75 -20.04 -17.92
CA MET A 131 21.40 -20.69 -19.21
C MET A 131 21.12 -19.66 -20.28
N LYS A 132 20.37 -18.61 -20.00
CA LYS A 132 20.07 -17.53 -20.94
C LYS A 132 21.35 -16.91 -21.48
N ASN A 133 22.28 -16.55 -20.63
CA ASN A 133 23.56 -15.93 -21.00
C ASN A 133 24.38 -16.84 -21.90
N VAL A 134 24.45 -18.14 -21.59
CA VAL A 134 25.18 -19.12 -22.43
C VAL A 134 24.51 -19.26 -23.79
N VAL A 135 23.19 -19.40 -23.85
CA VAL A 135 22.43 -19.55 -25.10
C VAL A 135 22.53 -18.30 -25.98
N GLU A 136 22.41 -17.12 -25.40
CA GLU A 136 22.55 -15.84 -26.12
C GLU A 136 23.97 -15.70 -26.70
N HIS A 137 24.98 -15.99 -25.88
CA HIS A 137 26.37 -15.97 -26.31
C HIS A 137 26.63 -16.92 -27.49
N GLN A 138 26.13 -18.15 -27.43
CA GLN A 138 26.25 -19.13 -28.49
C GLN A 138 25.53 -18.73 -29.79
N LYS A 139 24.31 -18.17 -29.66
CA LYS A 139 23.55 -17.68 -30.82
C LYS A 139 24.25 -16.51 -31.51
N LEU A 140 24.86 -15.60 -30.75
CA LEU A 140 25.62 -14.48 -31.31
C LEU A 140 26.86 -14.99 -32.08
N LEU A 141 27.63 -15.90 -31.47
CA LEU A 141 28.79 -16.51 -32.14
C LEU A 141 28.38 -17.25 -33.41
N ALA A 142 27.30 -18.03 -33.38
CA ALA A 142 26.78 -18.74 -34.55
C ALA A 142 26.32 -17.80 -35.67
N SER A 143 25.91 -16.60 -35.31
CA SER A 143 25.53 -15.53 -36.27
C SER A 143 26.72 -14.72 -36.74
N GLY A 144 27.96 -15.03 -36.32
CA GLY A 144 29.18 -14.30 -36.68
C GLY A 144 29.28 -12.94 -35.98
N ILE A 145 28.54 -12.72 -34.91
CA ILE A 145 28.54 -11.49 -34.13
C ILE A 145 29.33 -11.73 -32.84
N ASP A 146 30.29 -10.87 -32.54
CA ASP A 146 31.04 -10.95 -31.31
C ASP A 146 30.13 -10.49 -30.12
N PRO A 147 29.88 -11.37 -29.12
CA PRO A 147 29.04 -11.05 -28.00
C PRO A 147 29.54 -9.85 -27.16
N ASP A 148 30.86 -9.63 -27.10
CA ASP A 148 31.44 -8.52 -26.37
C ASP A 148 31.14 -7.18 -27.04
N ILE A 149 31.04 -7.13 -28.36
CA ILE A 149 30.61 -5.95 -29.12
C ILE A 149 29.14 -5.64 -28.82
N VAL A 150 28.28 -6.66 -28.72
CA VAL A 150 26.87 -6.47 -28.40
C VAL A 150 26.69 -5.95 -26.96
N LYS A 151 27.42 -6.51 -26.01
CA LYS A 151 27.42 -6.02 -24.61
C LYS A 151 27.96 -4.58 -24.52
N ALA A 152 29.01 -4.26 -25.24
CA ALA A 152 29.58 -2.90 -25.28
C ALA A 152 28.69 -1.89 -26.00
N SER A 153 27.86 -2.35 -26.95
CA SER A 153 26.89 -1.52 -27.66
C SER A 153 25.53 -1.40 -26.96
N ALA A 154 25.28 -2.21 -25.92
CA ALA A 154 24.06 -2.09 -25.10
C ALA A 154 24.07 -0.74 -24.37
N THR A 155 23.27 0.18 -24.88
CA THR A 155 23.13 1.52 -24.31
C THR A 155 21.82 1.59 -23.53
N THR A 156 21.90 1.89 -22.26
CA THR A 156 20.72 2.23 -21.45
C THR A 156 20.31 3.66 -21.78
N ILE A 157 19.15 3.82 -22.40
CA ILE A 157 18.60 5.15 -22.69
C ILE A 157 17.70 5.52 -21.51
N ASN A 158 18.14 6.49 -20.71
CA ASN A 158 17.33 7.04 -19.64
C ASN A 158 16.51 8.21 -20.20
N VAL A 159 15.17 8.04 -20.26
CA VAL A 159 14.25 9.09 -20.71
C VAL A 159 13.69 9.79 -19.47
N GLN A 160 14.20 10.98 -19.18
CA GLN A 160 13.68 11.81 -18.09
C GLN A 160 12.44 12.55 -18.57
N SER A 161 11.33 12.42 -17.85
CA SER A 161 10.13 13.22 -18.06
C SER A 161 10.25 14.53 -17.29
N ILE A 162 10.21 15.66 -18.02
CA ILE A 162 10.27 16.99 -17.43
C ILE A 162 8.90 17.63 -17.61
N ARG A 163 8.27 18.02 -16.51
CA ARG A 163 7.01 18.74 -16.51
C ARG A 163 7.26 20.23 -16.57
N MET A 164 6.74 20.88 -17.62
CA MET A 164 6.73 22.33 -17.75
C MET A 164 5.46 22.90 -17.11
N SER A 165 5.58 23.95 -16.33
CA SER A 165 4.44 24.67 -15.74
C SER A 165 4.09 25.87 -16.61
N ASP A 166 2.79 26.09 -16.88
CA ASP A 166 2.33 27.25 -17.64
C ASP A 166 2.52 28.59 -16.91
N THR A 167 2.81 28.57 -15.61
CA THR A 167 2.84 29.76 -14.74
C THR A 167 4.19 30.05 -14.07
N ASP A 168 5.11 29.09 -14.04
CA ASP A 168 6.42 29.23 -13.41
C ASP A 168 7.48 28.63 -14.34
N ASP A 169 8.56 29.39 -14.60
CA ASP A 169 9.72 28.93 -15.39
C ASP A 169 10.52 27.79 -14.71
N GLN A 170 9.95 27.11 -13.73
CA GLN A 170 10.59 26.00 -13.04
C GLN A 170 10.23 24.67 -13.72
N GLU A 171 11.20 24.10 -14.41
CA GLU A 171 11.16 22.73 -14.90
C GLU A 171 11.22 21.77 -13.70
N LYS A 172 10.22 20.89 -13.56
CA LYS A 172 10.19 19.85 -12.53
C LYS A 172 10.36 18.47 -13.16
N LYS A 173 11.36 17.73 -12.71
CA LYS A 173 11.51 16.32 -13.08
C LYS A 173 10.30 15.55 -12.53
N SER A 174 9.67 14.72 -13.35
CA SER A 174 8.55 13.85 -12.98
C SER A 174 9.07 12.41 -12.89
N PHE A 175 8.80 11.78 -11.76
CA PHE A 175 9.18 10.40 -11.48
C PHE A 175 7.90 9.58 -11.29
N GLY A 176 7.26 9.20 -12.40
CA GLY A 176 5.91 8.62 -12.41
C GLY A 176 5.71 7.43 -11.45
N GLU A 177 6.72 6.59 -11.28
CA GLU A 177 6.66 5.44 -10.35
C GLU A 177 6.64 5.89 -8.88
N PHE A 178 7.47 6.86 -8.54
CA PHE A 178 7.48 7.40 -7.19
C PHE A 178 6.20 8.19 -6.86
N GLU A 179 5.70 8.99 -7.82
CA GLU A 179 4.43 9.71 -7.71
C GLU A 179 3.28 8.72 -7.49
N PHE A 180 3.31 7.55 -8.18
CA PHE A 180 2.34 6.48 -7.97
C PHE A 180 2.42 5.87 -6.57
N LEU A 181 3.60 5.49 -6.11
CA LEU A 181 3.80 4.90 -4.79
C LEU A 181 3.37 5.86 -3.67
N LEU A 182 3.74 7.14 -3.79
CA LEU A 182 3.33 8.18 -2.85
C LEU A 182 1.80 8.37 -2.87
N GLY A 183 1.20 8.47 -4.04
CA GLY A 183 -0.25 8.60 -4.20
C GLY A 183 -1.00 7.40 -3.63
N MET A 184 -0.50 6.18 -3.87
CA MET A 184 -1.07 4.95 -3.33
C MET A 184 -0.97 4.91 -1.80
N ALA A 185 0.18 5.27 -1.24
CA ALA A 185 0.36 5.34 0.20
C ALA A 185 -0.61 6.34 0.86
N LEU A 186 -0.73 7.54 0.29
CA LEU A 186 -1.68 8.56 0.77
C LEU A 186 -3.13 8.10 0.65
N CYS A 187 -3.50 7.46 -0.47
CA CYS A 187 -4.82 6.86 -0.69
C CYS A 187 -5.13 5.79 0.36
N LEU A 188 -4.20 4.89 0.63
CA LEU A 188 -4.33 3.86 1.67
C LEU A 188 -4.52 4.48 3.06
N VAL A 189 -3.69 5.45 3.41
CA VAL A 189 -3.78 6.13 4.71
C VAL A 189 -5.14 6.78 4.88
N ILE A 190 -5.61 7.56 3.89
CA ILE A 190 -6.91 8.26 3.99
C ILE A 190 -8.07 7.26 4.04
N TYR A 191 -7.99 6.16 3.27
CA TYR A 191 -8.95 5.07 3.30
C TYR A 191 -9.08 4.45 4.69
N PHE A 192 -7.95 4.00 5.28
CA PHE A 192 -7.96 3.38 6.59
C PHE A 192 -8.41 4.34 7.69
N VAL A 193 -7.95 5.58 7.65
CA VAL A 193 -8.28 6.58 8.67
C VAL A 193 -9.77 6.93 8.63
N ILE A 194 -10.34 7.15 7.46
CA ILE A 194 -11.79 7.41 7.31
C ILE A 194 -12.60 6.21 7.80
N LEU A 195 -12.21 4.98 7.45
CA LEU A 195 -12.92 3.79 7.89
C LEU A 195 -12.84 3.58 9.40
N LEU A 196 -11.64 3.61 9.98
CA LEU A 196 -11.45 3.34 11.41
C LEU A 196 -12.21 4.34 12.28
N PHE A 197 -12.08 5.63 11.98
CA PHE A 197 -12.74 6.67 12.77
C PHE A 197 -14.22 6.79 12.43
N GLY A 198 -14.64 6.62 11.17
CA GLY A 198 -16.04 6.59 10.77
C GLY A 198 -16.80 5.44 11.42
N GLN A 199 -16.25 4.22 11.38
CA GLN A 199 -16.82 3.07 12.10
C GLN A 199 -16.82 3.27 13.62
N SER A 200 -15.85 3.99 14.17
CA SER A 200 -15.83 4.33 15.60
C SER A 200 -16.99 5.25 16.00
N VAL A 201 -17.41 6.16 15.10
CA VAL A 201 -18.64 6.95 15.29
C VAL A 201 -19.86 6.03 15.32
N MET A 202 -19.99 5.14 14.36
CA MET A 202 -21.09 4.19 14.25
C MET A 202 -21.21 3.33 15.51
N ARG A 203 -20.10 2.67 15.92
CA ARG A 203 -20.07 1.85 17.14
C ARG A 203 -20.45 2.63 18.38
N GLY A 204 -19.95 3.86 18.53
CA GLY A 204 -20.27 4.70 19.65
C GLY A 204 -21.76 5.10 19.69
N VAL A 205 -22.43 5.22 18.54
CA VAL A 205 -23.89 5.46 18.48
C VAL A 205 -24.66 4.21 18.88
N ILE A 206 -24.26 3.04 18.40
CA ILE A 206 -24.89 1.75 18.74
C ILE A 206 -24.76 1.48 20.25
N GLU A 207 -23.56 1.67 20.81
CA GLU A 207 -23.28 1.46 22.23
C GLU A 207 -24.20 2.34 23.12
N GLU A 208 -24.37 3.61 22.78
CA GLU A 208 -25.28 4.50 23.52
C GLU A 208 -26.74 4.10 23.37
N LYS A 209 -27.17 3.64 22.18
CA LYS A 209 -28.51 3.14 21.93
C LYS A 209 -28.77 1.87 22.74
N THR A 210 -27.88 0.88 22.66
CA THR A 210 -28.05 -0.42 23.35
C THR A 210 -28.08 -0.24 24.88
N ASN A 211 -27.26 0.66 25.42
CA ASN A 211 -27.21 0.95 26.83
C ASN A 211 -28.34 1.89 27.34
N ARG A 212 -29.27 2.31 26.47
CA ARG A 212 -30.37 3.25 26.75
C ARG A 212 -29.92 4.60 27.34
N ILE A 213 -28.64 4.92 27.26
CA ILE A 213 -28.07 6.18 27.72
C ILE A 213 -28.72 7.36 26.99
N ILE A 214 -29.15 7.13 25.77
CA ILE A 214 -29.80 8.11 24.90
C ILE A 214 -31.10 8.65 25.47
N GLU A 215 -31.93 7.82 26.13
CA GLU A 215 -33.20 8.25 26.71
C GLU A 215 -32.99 9.38 27.74
N VAL A 216 -31.90 9.34 28.50
CA VAL A 216 -31.51 10.37 29.47
C VAL A 216 -30.93 11.60 28.75
N ILE A 217 -30.12 11.42 27.74
CA ILE A 217 -29.42 12.53 27.07
C ILE A 217 -30.38 13.37 26.22
N ILE A 218 -31.31 12.73 25.49
CA ILE A 218 -32.28 13.43 24.61
C ILE A 218 -33.19 14.37 25.35
N SER A 219 -33.46 14.11 26.65
CA SER A 219 -34.22 15.05 27.48
C SER A 219 -33.51 16.40 27.63
N SER A 220 -32.19 16.44 27.47
CA SER A 220 -31.37 17.62 27.73
C SER A 220 -30.66 18.20 26.50
N VAL A 221 -30.47 17.43 25.42
CA VAL A 221 -29.67 17.79 24.22
C VAL A 221 -30.41 17.41 22.94
N LYS A 222 -30.32 18.25 21.89
CA LYS A 222 -30.92 17.92 20.59
C LYS A 222 -30.14 16.77 19.93
N PRO A 223 -30.84 15.82 19.26
CA PRO A 223 -30.17 14.69 18.56
C PRO A 223 -29.07 15.11 17.60
N PHE A 224 -29.25 16.21 16.87
CA PHE A 224 -28.25 16.77 15.98
C PHE A 224 -26.97 17.21 16.73
N GLU A 225 -27.14 17.89 17.89
CA GLU A 225 -26.01 18.34 18.70
C GLU A 225 -25.21 17.15 19.25
N LEU A 226 -25.90 16.06 19.60
CA LEU A 226 -25.29 14.84 20.10
C LEU A 226 -24.47 14.17 18.98
N MET A 227 -25.07 14.00 17.79
CA MET A 227 -24.41 13.42 16.63
C MET A 227 -23.18 14.22 16.21
N MET A 228 -23.30 15.54 16.08
CA MET A 228 -22.19 16.41 15.68
C MET A 228 -21.08 16.47 16.73
N GLY A 229 -21.45 16.53 18.03
CA GLY A 229 -20.48 16.49 19.11
C GLY A 229 -19.65 15.20 19.10
N LYS A 230 -20.28 14.07 18.81
CA LYS A 230 -19.61 12.78 18.66
C LYS A 230 -18.68 12.74 17.43
N ILE A 231 -19.15 13.16 16.27
CA ILE A 231 -18.37 13.21 15.04
C ILE A 231 -17.12 14.09 15.26
N ILE A 232 -17.30 15.31 15.76
CA ILE A 232 -16.17 16.23 15.99
C ILE A 232 -15.23 15.69 17.09
N GLY A 233 -15.76 15.15 18.18
CA GLY A 233 -14.96 14.57 19.25
C GLY A 233 -14.04 13.44 18.76
N ILE A 234 -14.57 12.54 17.94
CA ILE A 234 -13.79 11.44 17.35
C ILE A 234 -12.83 11.95 16.27
N ALA A 235 -13.18 13.00 15.50
CA ALA A 235 -12.25 13.65 14.57
C ALA A 235 -11.00 14.17 15.30
N LEU A 236 -11.18 14.82 16.45
CA LEU A 236 -10.07 15.32 17.25
C LEU A 236 -9.18 14.18 17.78
N VAL A 237 -9.77 13.03 18.15
CA VAL A 237 -8.99 11.83 18.50
C VAL A 237 -8.15 11.38 17.33
N GLY A 238 -8.72 11.29 16.12
CA GLY A 238 -8.01 10.92 14.90
C GLY A 238 -6.88 11.88 14.54
N LEU A 239 -7.13 13.19 14.63
CA LEU A 239 -6.11 14.21 14.39
C LEU A 239 -4.96 14.12 15.42
N THR A 240 -5.29 13.90 16.69
CA THR A 240 -4.28 13.70 17.74
C THR A 240 -3.44 12.46 17.46
N GLN A 241 -4.06 11.36 17.06
CA GLN A 241 -3.36 10.12 16.74
C GLN A 241 -2.45 10.29 15.51
N PHE A 242 -2.94 10.95 14.46
CA PHE A 242 -2.15 11.24 13.27
C PHE A 242 -0.93 12.11 13.59
N LEU A 243 -1.11 13.15 14.40
CA LEU A 243 -0.01 14.03 14.82
C LEU A 243 1.04 13.26 15.64
N LEU A 244 0.59 12.40 16.56
CA LEU A 244 1.49 11.56 17.34
C LEU A 244 2.26 10.57 16.44
N TRP A 245 1.61 9.98 15.44
CA TRP A 245 2.26 9.09 14.49
C TRP A 245 3.29 9.83 13.62
N ALA A 246 2.98 11.04 13.17
CA ALA A 246 3.95 11.87 12.43
C ALA A 246 5.18 12.18 13.28
N ILE A 247 5.01 12.58 14.54
CA ILE A 247 6.12 12.82 15.47
C ILE A 247 6.93 11.53 15.70
N MET A 248 6.26 10.41 15.96
CA MET A 248 6.92 9.12 16.17
C MET A 248 7.73 8.67 14.95
N THR A 249 7.18 8.85 13.74
CA THR A 249 7.89 8.52 12.50
C THR A 249 9.17 9.36 12.35
N ILE A 250 9.11 10.66 12.65
CA ILE A 250 10.30 11.53 12.63
C ILE A 250 11.33 11.06 13.66
N ILE A 251 10.91 10.72 14.86
CA ILE A 251 11.81 10.20 15.91
C ILE A 251 12.44 8.87 15.47
N ILE A 252 11.64 7.93 15.00
CA ILE A 252 12.11 6.60 14.57
C ILE A 252 13.09 6.74 13.40
N SER A 253 12.78 7.56 12.38
CA SER A 253 13.65 7.78 11.23
C SER A 253 14.97 8.44 11.64
N SER A 254 14.94 9.42 12.56
CA SER A 254 16.14 10.06 13.09
C SER A 254 17.03 9.09 13.87
N VAL A 255 16.43 8.23 14.67
CA VAL A 255 17.15 7.17 15.40
C VAL A 255 17.71 6.13 14.44
N ALA A 256 16.92 5.67 13.47
CA ALA A 256 17.39 4.73 12.45
C ALA A 256 18.58 5.27 11.65
N ALA A 257 18.55 6.54 11.28
CA ALA A 257 19.66 7.20 10.57
C ALA A 257 20.98 7.23 11.36
N THR A 258 20.94 7.13 12.70
CA THR A 258 22.15 7.09 13.53
C THR A 258 22.77 5.70 13.65
N PHE A 259 21.96 4.65 13.50
CA PHE A 259 22.39 3.26 13.69
C PHE A 259 22.65 2.51 12.39
N LEU A 260 22.04 2.95 11.29
CA LEU A 260 22.23 2.34 9.97
C LEU A 260 23.14 3.21 9.13
N PRO A 261 24.25 2.66 8.57
CA PRO A 261 25.01 3.34 7.53
C PRO A 261 24.06 3.75 6.39
N THR A 262 24.34 4.89 5.78
CA THR A 262 23.47 5.47 4.73
C THR A 262 23.24 4.51 3.55
N GLN A 263 24.16 3.56 3.33
CA GLN A 263 24.03 2.51 2.32
C GLN A 263 22.95 1.46 2.66
N ASP A 264 22.72 1.17 3.95
CA ASP A 264 21.78 0.13 4.37
C ASP A 264 20.33 0.67 4.48
N ILE A 265 20.12 1.97 4.61
CA ILE A 265 18.80 2.60 4.63
C ILE A 265 18.11 2.46 3.26
N VAL A 266 18.86 2.52 2.18
CA VAL A 266 18.36 2.33 0.81
C VAL A 266 17.98 0.88 0.58
N SER A 267 18.77 -0.08 1.10
CA SER A 267 18.44 -1.51 0.99
C SER A 267 17.24 -1.92 1.85
N THR A 268 16.94 -1.20 2.94
CA THR A 268 15.81 -1.50 3.83
C THR A 268 14.46 -0.96 3.28
N GLY A 269 14.52 0.04 2.40
CA GLY A 269 13.38 0.44 1.55
C GLY A 269 12.94 -0.63 0.54
N THR A 270 13.72 -1.70 0.38
CA THR A 270 13.61 -2.70 -0.70
C THR A 270 12.46 -3.70 -0.61
N VAL A 271 11.68 -3.76 0.46
CA VAL A 271 10.44 -4.56 0.43
C VAL A 271 9.33 -3.87 -0.38
N MET A 272 9.44 -2.55 -0.58
CA MET A 272 8.64 -1.80 -1.57
C MET A 272 9.33 -1.70 -2.94
N SER A 273 10.51 -2.23 -3.10
CA SER A 273 11.41 -1.87 -4.18
C SER A 273 12.20 -3.01 -4.82
N GLU A 274 11.57 -4.14 -5.14
CA GLU A 274 12.12 -4.91 -6.28
C GLU A 274 12.19 -4.01 -7.53
N GLN A 275 11.25 -3.08 -7.68
CA GLN A 275 11.24 -2.09 -8.76
C GLN A 275 12.25 -0.93 -8.54
N ILE A 276 12.45 -0.48 -7.30
CA ILE A 276 13.47 0.53 -6.97
C ILE A 276 14.87 -0.12 -6.95
N ALA A 277 15.00 -1.40 -6.60
CA ALA A 277 16.26 -2.13 -6.66
C ALA A 277 16.70 -2.42 -8.10
N GLU A 278 15.80 -2.75 -9.03
CA GLU A 278 16.11 -2.82 -10.45
C GLU A 278 16.60 -1.47 -11.01
N MET A 279 16.05 -0.34 -10.51
CA MET A 279 16.56 1.00 -10.85
C MET A 279 17.92 1.31 -10.22
N ALA A 280 18.20 0.82 -9.00
CA ALA A 280 19.45 1.07 -8.29
C ALA A 280 20.59 0.14 -8.75
N GLU A 281 20.32 -1.07 -9.23
CA GLU A 281 21.31 -1.97 -9.82
C GLU A 281 21.74 -1.52 -11.24
N ALA A 282 20.91 -0.73 -11.92
CA ALA A 282 21.24 -0.16 -13.24
C ALA A 282 22.14 1.10 -13.14
N SER A 283 22.27 1.70 -11.96
CA SER A 283 23.10 2.89 -11.73
C SER A 283 24.14 2.63 -10.64
N ASN A 284 25.38 3.07 -10.86
CA ASN A 284 26.42 3.06 -9.84
C ASN A 284 25.88 3.65 -8.55
N THR A 285 26.11 2.99 -7.41
CA THR A 285 25.51 3.22 -6.07
C THR A 285 25.42 4.67 -5.57
N ASN A 286 26.23 5.58 -6.09
CA ASN A 286 26.20 7.01 -5.73
C ASN A 286 25.19 7.82 -6.56
N GLU A 287 24.86 7.40 -7.78
CA GLU A 287 23.89 8.08 -8.66
C GLU A 287 22.44 7.78 -8.23
N GLY A 288 22.13 6.55 -7.82
CA GLY A 288 20.82 6.18 -7.33
C GLY A 288 20.39 6.91 -6.05
N LEU A 289 21.32 7.17 -5.13
CA LEU A 289 21.04 7.97 -3.94
C LEU A 289 20.75 9.45 -4.29
N GLN A 290 21.49 10.01 -5.25
CA GLN A 290 21.25 11.38 -5.71
C GLN A 290 19.88 11.50 -6.40
N GLU A 291 19.48 10.52 -7.20
CA GLU A 291 18.14 10.48 -7.82
C GLU A 291 17.04 10.46 -6.77
N VAL A 292 17.14 9.63 -5.72
CA VAL A 292 16.14 9.58 -4.64
C VAL A 292 16.06 10.91 -3.90
N PHE A 293 17.19 11.57 -3.62
CA PHE A 293 17.18 12.90 -3.01
C PHE A 293 16.61 13.97 -3.95
N GLU A 294 16.89 13.92 -5.24
CA GLU A 294 16.29 14.81 -6.23
C GLU A 294 14.76 14.60 -6.32
N VAL A 295 14.30 13.36 -6.28
CA VAL A 295 12.86 13.02 -6.25
C VAL A 295 12.19 13.62 -5.01
N ILE A 296 12.77 13.39 -3.84
CA ILE A 296 12.23 13.93 -2.58
C ILE A 296 12.18 15.46 -2.61
N ASN A 297 13.22 16.11 -3.13
CA ASN A 297 13.28 17.57 -3.20
C ASN A 297 12.37 18.16 -4.31
N SER A 298 12.03 17.39 -5.35
CA SER A 298 11.14 17.85 -6.43
C SER A 298 9.67 17.91 -6.00
N ILE A 299 9.31 17.17 -4.95
CA ILE A 299 7.93 17.06 -4.48
C ILE A 299 7.61 18.16 -3.47
N ASN A 300 6.52 18.86 -3.71
CA ASN A 300 6.01 19.87 -2.80
C ASN A 300 5.20 19.24 -1.66
N PHE A 301 5.90 18.61 -0.69
CA PHE A 301 5.26 17.96 0.45
C PHE A 301 4.30 18.85 1.24
N LYS A 302 4.54 20.16 1.24
CA LYS A 302 3.68 21.12 1.93
C LYS A 302 2.29 21.16 1.32
N ASP A 303 2.18 21.21 -0.01
CA ASP A 303 0.90 21.25 -0.70
C ASP A 303 0.15 19.92 -0.57
N ILE A 304 0.90 18.80 -0.66
CA ILE A 304 0.34 17.46 -0.43
C ILE A 304 -0.24 17.34 0.98
N LEU A 305 0.48 17.80 2.00
CA LEU A 305 0.05 17.74 3.40
C LEU A 305 -1.24 18.55 3.63
N TRP A 306 -1.32 19.78 3.07
CA TRP A 306 -2.52 20.59 3.17
C TRP A 306 -3.71 19.97 2.44
N CYS A 307 -3.51 19.45 1.24
CA CYS A 307 -4.55 18.75 0.51
C CYS A 307 -5.00 17.50 1.26
N PHE A 308 -4.05 16.70 1.77
CA PHE A 308 -4.36 15.53 2.59
C PHE A 308 -5.24 15.89 3.79
N LEU A 309 -4.89 16.94 4.54
CA LEU A 309 -5.64 17.37 5.71
C LEU A 309 -7.08 17.80 5.33
N LEU A 310 -7.24 18.56 4.25
CA LEU A 310 -8.55 19.03 3.80
C LEU A 310 -9.43 17.88 3.30
N TYR A 311 -8.88 16.96 2.50
CA TYR A 311 -9.62 15.77 2.02
C TYR A 311 -9.89 14.77 3.14
N PHE A 312 -8.97 14.64 4.09
CA PHE A 312 -9.21 13.84 5.28
C PHE A 312 -10.39 14.41 6.09
N ILE A 313 -10.38 15.71 6.40
CA ILE A 313 -11.45 16.33 7.16
C ILE A 313 -12.79 16.20 6.43
N GLY A 314 -12.85 16.58 5.15
CA GLY A 314 -14.09 16.52 4.36
C GLY A 314 -14.60 15.09 4.19
N GLY A 315 -13.73 14.16 3.86
CA GLY A 315 -14.06 12.74 3.71
C GLY A 315 -14.49 12.12 5.02
N TYR A 316 -13.73 12.35 6.10
CA TYR A 316 -14.09 11.86 7.42
C TYR A 316 -15.49 12.35 7.85
N PHE A 317 -15.78 13.63 7.70
CA PHE A 317 -17.09 14.17 8.09
C PHE A 317 -18.23 13.58 7.27
N LEU A 318 -18.05 13.44 5.94
CA LEU A 318 -19.04 12.83 5.07
C LEU A 318 -19.34 11.38 5.46
N TYR A 319 -18.29 10.58 5.58
CA TYR A 319 -18.44 9.16 5.91
C TYR A 319 -18.91 8.93 7.35
N SER A 320 -18.45 9.74 8.28
CA SER A 320 -18.92 9.67 9.69
C SER A 320 -20.39 10.02 9.83
N ALA A 321 -20.92 10.97 9.05
CA ALA A 321 -22.34 11.26 9.04
C ALA A 321 -23.16 10.06 8.52
N MET A 322 -22.68 9.41 7.45
CA MET A 322 -23.33 8.19 6.92
C MET A 322 -23.27 7.04 7.94
N PHE A 323 -22.13 6.80 8.56
CA PHE A 323 -21.96 5.77 9.59
C PHE A 323 -22.77 6.07 10.86
N ALA A 324 -22.89 7.33 11.24
CA ALA A 324 -23.75 7.73 12.38
C ALA A 324 -25.23 7.44 12.10
N ALA A 325 -25.71 7.68 10.87
CA ALA A 325 -27.06 7.36 10.48
C ALA A 325 -27.33 5.84 10.53
N ILE A 326 -26.40 5.01 10.06
CA ILE A 326 -26.48 3.55 10.17
C ILE A 326 -26.51 3.13 11.63
N GLY A 327 -25.59 3.64 12.46
CA GLY A 327 -25.53 3.30 13.88
C GLY A 327 -26.81 3.65 14.62
N ALA A 328 -27.47 4.75 14.27
CA ALA A 328 -28.77 5.11 14.83
C ALA A 328 -29.90 4.21 14.34
N ALA A 329 -29.83 3.71 13.11
CA ALA A 329 -30.86 2.86 12.52
C ALA A 329 -30.81 1.44 13.08
N VAL A 330 -29.64 0.85 13.28
CA VAL A 330 -29.45 -0.56 13.61
C VAL A 330 -29.39 -0.78 15.14
N ASP A 331 -29.88 -1.92 15.61
CA ASP A 331 -29.90 -2.27 17.04
C ASP A 331 -28.76 -3.22 17.44
N ASN A 332 -28.22 -3.99 16.48
CA ASN A 332 -27.20 -5.01 16.72
C ASN A 332 -25.94 -4.77 15.90
N GLU A 333 -24.79 -5.04 16.50
CA GLU A 333 -23.50 -4.89 15.85
C GLU A 333 -23.32 -5.80 14.61
N THR A 334 -23.95 -6.99 14.62
CA THR A 334 -23.89 -7.94 13.51
C THR A 334 -24.59 -7.42 12.25
N ASP A 335 -25.77 -6.81 12.40
CA ASP A 335 -26.52 -6.26 11.27
C ASP A 335 -25.87 -4.99 10.72
N THR A 336 -25.09 -4.31 11.54
CA THR A 336 -24.39 -3.07 11.19
C THR A 336 -23.42 -3.26 10.02
N GLN A 337 -22.70 -4.38 10.00
CA GLN A 337 -21.70 -4.65 8.96
C GLN A 337 -22.38 -4.75 7.57
N GLN A 338 -23.56 -5.33 7.49
CA GLN A 338 -24.32 -5.44 6.24
C GLN A 338 -24.69 -4.07 5.66
N PHE A 339 -25.06 -3.11 6.53
CA PHE A 339 -25.39 -1.74 6.11
C PHE A 339 -24.15 -0.87 5.86
N ALA A 340 -23.04 -1.15 6.55
CA ALA A 340 -21.78 -0.43 6.37
C ALA A 340 -21.04 -0.81 5.07
N THR A 341 -21.20 -2.06 4.61
CA THR A 341 -20.48 -2.57 3.42
C THR A 341 -20.68 -1.73 2.16
N PRO A 342 -21.89 -1.30 1.75
CA PRO A 342 -22.07 -0.47 0.56
C PRO A 342 -21.33 0.87 0.66
N ILE A 343 -21.28 1.47 1.86
CA ILE A 343 -20.56 2.74 2.10
C ILE A 343 -19.06 2.52 1.98
N THR A 344 -18.55 1.43 2.54
CA THR A 344 -17.14 1.06 2.47
C THR A 344 -16.70 0.81 1.02
N LEU A 345 -17.56 0.16 0.21
CA LEU A 345 -17.27 -0.11 -1.19
C LEU A 345 -17.06 1.17 -2.01
N LEU A 346 -17.79 2.25 -1.73
CA LEU A 346 -17.60 3.54 -2.41
C LEU A 346 -16.18 4.11 -2.20
N LEU A 347 -15.61 3.90 -1.02
CA LEU A 347 -14.28 4.40 -0.68
C LEU A 347 -13.16 3.54 -1.27
N ILE A 348 -13.41 2.24 -1.54
CA ILE A 348 -12.40 1.32 -2.08
C ILE A 348 -12.24 1.42 -3.60
N ILE A 349 -13.26 1.95 -4.31
CA ILE A 349 -13.26 2.05 -5.77
C ILE A 349 -12.01 2.76 -6.33
N PRO A 350 -11.57 3.92 -5.82
CA PRO A 350 -10.35 4.58 -6.31
C PRO A 350 -9.11 3.72 -6.16
N MET A 351 -9.02 2.94 -5.08
CA MET A 351 -7.89 2.05 -4.83
C MET A 351 -7.85 0.90 -5.87
N ILE A 352 -9.01 0.32 -6.23
CA ILE A 352 -9.07 -0.69 -7.28
C ILE A 352 -8.68 -0.09 -8.64
N CYS A 353 -9.06 1.16 -8.90
CA CYS A 353 -8.75 1.87 -10.14
C CYS A 353 -7.39 2.59 -10.12
N SER A 354 -6.57 2.41 -9.07
CA SER A 354 -5.32 3.15 -8.89
C SER A 354 -4.35 3.03 -10.06
N GLY A 355 -4.20 1.84 -10.64
CA GLY A 355 -3.37 1.62 -11.82
C GLY A 355 -3.87 2.39 -13.06
N LEU A 356 -5.19 2.52 -13.25
CA LEU A 356 -5.76 3.31 -14.34
C LEU A 356 -5.53 4.82 -14.12
N ILE A 357 -5.65 5.26 -12.88
CA ILE A 357 -5.41 6.67 -12.49
C ILE A 357 -3.93 7.02 -12.67
N ALA A 358 -3.01 6.13 -12.30
CA ALA A 358 -1.58 6.32 -12.42
C ALA A 358 -1.11 6.43 -13.89
N ASN A 359 -1.61 5.53 -14.74
CA ASN A 359 -1.25 5.53 -16.16
C ASN A 359 -1.81 6.74 -16.92
N ALA A 360 -2.94 7.30 -16.47
CA ALA A 360 -3.56 8.45 -17.12
C ALA A 360 -4.23 9.36 -16.07
N PRO A 361 -3.45 10.15 -15.29
CA PRO A 361 -3.96 10.96 -14.19
C PRO A 361 -4.92 12.07 -14.67
N ASP A 362 -4.80 12.53 -15.91
CA ASP A 362 -5.64 13.57 -16.51
C ASP A 362 -6.79 13.02 -17.39
N SER A 363 -6.98 11.70 -17.40
CA SER A 363 -8.10 11.10 -18.14
C SER A 363 -9.45 11.52 -17.57
N SER A 364 -10.48 11.42 -18.41
CA SER A 364 -11.87 11.71 -17.99
C SER A 364 -12.30 10.84 -16.79
N LEU A 365 -11.86 9.56 -16.75
CA LEU A 365 -12.15 8.68 -15.63
C LEU A 365 -11.54 9.21 -14.34
N SER A 366 -10.24 9.52 -14.34
CA SER A 366 -9.51 10.05 -13.18
C SER A 366 -10.12 11.36 -12.69
N LEU A 367 -10.54 12.22 -13.61
CA LEU A 367 -11.20 13.47 -13.29
C LEU A 367 -12.56 13.23 -12.62
N TRP A 368 -13.42 12.38 -13.20
CA TRP A 368 -14.72 12.08 -12.60
C TRP A 368 -14.60 11.45 -11.23
N MET A 369 -13.69 10.49 -11.05
CA MET A 369 -13.48 9.86 -9.75
C MET A 369 -13.01 10.85 -8.68
N SER A 370 -12.24 11.85 -9.06
CA SER A 370 -11.77 12.90 -8.15
C SER A 370 -12.80 14.00 -7.90
N MET A 371 -13.87 14.12 -8.72
CA MET A 371 -14.95 15.08 -8.52
C MET A 371 -16.13 14.47 -7.75
N ILE A 372 -16.38 13.17 -7.87
CA ILE A 372 -17.46 12.49 -7.13
C ILE A 372 -17.11 12.50 -5.62
N PRO A 373 -17.95 13.09 -4.75
CA PRO A 373 -17.59 13.36 -3.35
C PRO A 373 -17.33 12.09 -2.52
N PHE A 374 -17.89 10.95 -2.92
CA PHE A 374 -17.65 9.68 -2.22
C PHE A 374 -16.29 9.06 -2.55
N THR A 375 -15.79 9.26 -3.75
CA THR A 375 -14.50 8.73 -4.19
C THR A 375 -13.38 9.77 -4.10
N SER A 376 -13.74 11.06 -4.12
CA SER A 376 -12.78 12.16 -4.19
C SER A 376 -11.70 12.16 -3.12
N PRO A 377 -11.94 11.81 -1.82
CA PRO A 377 -10.88 11.85 -0.82
C PRO A 377 -9.72 10.89 -1.15
N ALA A 378 -10.04 9.72 -1.65
CA ALA A 378 -9.05 8.72 -2.02
C ALA A 378 -8.49 8.94 -3.44
N ALA A 379 -9.36 9.27 -4.42
CA ALA A 379 -8.96 9.48 -5.81
C ALA A 379 -8.05 10.71 -5.98
N MET A 380 -8.32 11.80 -5.25
CA MET A 380 -7.44 12.98 -5.29
C MET A 380 -6.08 12.72 -4.68
N MET A 381 -6.00 11.91 -3.62
CA MET A 381 -4.70 11.52 -3.04
C MET A 381 -3.83 10.75 -4.03
N LEU A 382 -4.42 9.95 -4.91
CA LEU A 382 -3.69 9.29 -6.00
C LEU A 382 -3.21 10.29 -7.07
N ARG A 383 -3.96 11.37 -7.33
CA ARG A 383 -3.67 12.32 -8.42
C ARG A 383 -2.76 13.48 -8.01
N ILE A 384 -2.83 13.94 -6.75
CA ILE A 384 -2.10 15.13 -6.27
C ILE A 384 -0.59 15.05 -6.51
N PRO A 385 0.11 13.91 -6.30
CA PRO A 385 1.53 13.81 -6.62
C PRO A 385 1.86 14.12 -8.08
N TYR A 386 0.95 13.80 -9.00
CA TYR A 386 1.09 14.09 -10.43
C TYR A 386 0.83 15.56 -10.81
N GLY A 387 0.55 16.47 -9.83
CA GLY A 387 0.41 17.89 -10.06
C GLY A 387 -0.95 18.27 -10.62
N VAL A 388 -2.00 18.08 -9.84
CA VAL A 388 -3.37 18.47 -10.20
C VAL A 388 -3.51 20.01 -10.19
N PRO A 389 -4.16 20.62 -11.19
CA PRO A 389 -4.45 22.05 -11.20
C PRO A 389 -5.27 22.46 -9.97
N ILE A 390 -4.94 23.60 -9.35
CA ILE A 390 -5.56 24.08 -8.10
C ILE A 390 -7.08 24.22 -8.24
N TRP A 391 -7.59 24.63 -9.42
CA TRP A 391 -9.02 24.77 -9.64
C TRP A 391 -9.78 23.44 -9.49
N GLN A 392 -9.17 22.30 -9.90
CA GLN A 392 -9.78 20.99 -9.74
C GLN A 392 -9.86 20.61 -8.25
N ILE A 393 -8.83 20.92 -7.48
CA ILE A 393 -8.78 20.67 -6.02
C ILE A 393 -9.89 21.50 -5.35
N VAL A 394 -9.99 22.79 -5.66
CA VAL A 394 -11.00 23.68 -5.08
C VAL A 394 -12.42 23.23 -5.42
N VAL A 395 -12.69 22.89 -6.68
CA VAL A 395 -14.03 22.40 -7.11
C VAL A 395 -14.36 21.08 -6.40
N SER A 396 -13.45 20.13 -6.39
CA SER A 396 -13.66 18.83 -5.74
C SER A 396 -13.92 18.98 -4.23
N LEU A 397 -13.13 19.79 -3.53
CA LEU A 397 -13.34 20.08 -2.10
C LEU A 397 -14.68 20.79 -1.87
N SER A 398 -15.06 21.73 -2.73
CA SER A 398 -16.35 22.41 -2.61
C SER A 398 -17.52 21.45 -2.74
N ILE A 399 -17.48 20.55 -3.72
CA ILE A 399 -18.50 19.50 -3.91
C ILE A 399 -18.51 18.57 -2.69
N LEU A 400 -17.36 18.16 -2.19
CA LEU A 400 -17.23 17.31 -1.02
C LEU A 400 -17.86 17.93 0.23
N PHE A 401 -17.56 19.21 0.52
CA PHE A 401 -18.12 19.91 1.67
C PHE A 401 -19.63 20.18 1.52
N ILE A 402 -20.11 20.53 0.33
CA ILE A 402 -21.55 20.68 0.06
C ILE A 402 -22.25 19.32 0.31
N THR A 403 -21.71 18.25 -0.22
CA THR A 403 -22.26 16.90 -0.04
C THR A 403 -22.24 16.49 1.44
N PHE A 404 -21.16 16.78 2.16
CA PHE A 404 -21.09 16.55 3.61
C PHE A 404 -22.24 17.26 4.34
N ILE A 405 -22.52 18.53 4.04
CA ILE A 405 -23.61 19.30 4.67
C ILE A 405 -24.96 18.62 4.41
N ILE A 406 -25.22 18.24 3.16
CA ILE A 406 -26.46 17.56 2.74
C ILE A 406 -26.60 16.22 3.48
N PHE A 407 -25.55 15.39 3.50
CA PHE A 407 -25.59 14.09 4.16
C PHE A 407 -25.67 14.20 5.67
N THR A 408 -25.06 15.21 6.28
CA THR A 408 -25.21 15.49 7.71
C THR A 408 -26.65 15.87 8.06
N TRP A 409 -27.32 16.66 7.21
CA TRP A 409 -28.73 16.98 7.40
C TRP A 409 -29.63 15.74 7.25
N LEU A 410 -29.37 14.89 6.25
CA LEU A 410 -30.07 13.62 6.08
C LEU A 410 -29.82 12.66 7.25
N ALA A 411 -28.56 12.53 7.66
CA ALA A 411 -28.17 11.72 8.81
C ALA A 411 -28.84 12.16 10.09
N ALA A 412 -28.99 13.47 10.31
CA ALA A 412 -29.67 14.01 11.49
C ALA A 412 -31.17 13.62 11.55
N LYS A 413 -31.85 13.57 10.40
CA LYS A 413 -33.24 13.08 10.34
C LYS A 413 -33.33 11.59 10.66
N VAL A 414 -32.47 10.78 10.05
CA VAL A 414 -32.40 9.33 10.34
C VAL A 414 -32.06 9.11 11.81
N TYR A 415 -31.08 9.85 12.32
CA TYR A 415 -30.63 9.75 13.71
C TYR A 415 -31.77 10.08 14.69
N ARG A 416 -32.51 11.18 14.46
CA ARG A 416 -33.64 11.58 15.32
C ARG A 416 -34.71 10.52 15.44
N THR A 417 -35.03 9.82 14.33
CA THR A 417 -36.09 8.80 14.29
C THR A 417 -35.54 7.44 14.73
N GLY A 418 -34.39 7.04 14.19
CA GLY A 418 -33.85 5.70 14.39
C GLY A 418 -33.35 5.42 15.80
N ILE A 419 -32.83 6.46 16.47
CA ILE A 419 -32.26 6.29 17.80
C ILE A 419 -33.30 5.95 18.90
N LEU A 420 -34.57 6.28 18.64
CA LEU A 420 -35.68 5.98 19.54
C LEU A 420 -36.44 4.70 19.19
N MET A 421 -36.07 4.08 18.04
CA MET A 421 -36.71 2.84 17.60
C MET A 421 -35.87 1.63 18.04
N TYR A 422 -36.50 0.74 18.82
CA TYR A 422 -35.91 -0.50 19.31
C TYR A 422 -36.65 -1.73 18.79
N GLY A 423 -35.95 -2.84 18.56
CA GLY A 423 -36.53 -4.16 18.34
C GLY A 423 -37.12 -4.41 16.96
N LYS A 424 -36.97 -3.54 15.97
CA LYS A 424 -37.41 -3.75 14.60
C LYS A 424 -36.23 -4.12 13.69
N LYS A 425 -36.40 -5.14 12.85
CA LYS A 425 -35.46 -5.40 11.77
C LYS A 425 -35.52 -4.25 10.76
N VAL A 426 -34.45 -3.49 10.69
CA VAL A 426 -34.34 -2.31 9.82
C VAL A 426 -34.09 -2.76 8.38
N SER A 427 -34.75 -2.12 7.42
CA SER A 427 -34.51 -2.29 5.99
C SER A 427 -34.14 -0.95 5.35
N TRP A 428 -33.47 -0.98 4.21
CA TRP A 428 -33.17 0.25 3.44
C TRP A 428 -34.43 1.06 3.14
N LYS A 429 -35.56 0.39 2.88
CA LYS A 429 -36.86 1.07 2.63
C LYS A 429 -37.33 1.86 3.84
N GLU A 430 -37.11 1.38 5.04
CA GLU A 430 -37.47 2.11 6.28
C GLU A 430 -36.56 3.30 6.53
N ILE A 431 -35.26 3.15 6.30
CA ILE A 431 -34.31 4.27 6.41
C ILE A 431 -34.70 5.39 5.45
N PHE A 432 -35.02 5.08 4.19
CA PHE A 432 -35.50 6.08 3.24
C PHE A 432 -36.84 6.72 3.63
N LYS A 433 -37.70 5.98 4.33
CA LYS A 433 -38.97 6.54 4.86
C LYS A 433 -38.71 7.54 5.98
N TRP A 434 -37.74 7.27 6.86
CA TRP A 434 -37.36 8.18 7.97
C TRP A 434 -36.80 9.52 7.50
N ILE A 435 -36.22 9.56 6.31
CA ILE A 435 -35.75 10.82 5.70
C ILE A 435 -36.91 11.76 5.37
N LYS A 436 -38.11 11.22 5.12
CA LYS A 436 -39.29 12.03 4.77
C LYS A 436 -39.99 12.67 5.97
N TYR A 437 -39.72 12.17 7.17
CA TYR A 437 -40.21 12.71 8.43
C TYR A 437 -39.13 13.56 9.11
#